data_467713467b793d8195da6382678fb855
#
_entry.id   467713467b793d8195da6382678fb855
#
_cell.length_a   1.000
_cell.length_b   1.000
_cell.length_c   1.000
_cell.angle_alpha   90.00
_cell.angle_beta   90.00
_cell.angle_gamma   90.00
#
_symmetry.space_group_name_H-M   'P 1'
#
loop_
_entity.id
_entity.type
_entity.pdbx_description
1 polymer ?
#
loop_
_entity_poly.entity_id
_entity_poly.type
_entity_poly.pdbx_seq_one_letter_code
_entity_poly.pdbx_strand_id
1 'polypeptide(L)'
;MYSILNPLFSHAPSFIKTTRRPKPPLLSSISLHSRSSGEEAKPILLLLPPIWTATEIAQAVNGRIVQCGPPGTISTDTRTLVPNQWFFAISGETFDAHDFITPKLSEKGCIGVIGNRVSENWNKGFVSTDGDSLVSLMRMGSYARSRFSGEVVGVTGSTGKTTTKSMIALALGGCEKKVYENFGNWNNEIGVALSLIGIPGNAGLVVLEMGMDSKGEILELARMARPSVRVILNVGNSHLVNFGSLEEIAMAKGEILVEAKPGDVCVLNADDPLVMSLPLPCGVKKVLFGRNTGCDVRLVVAESTDGGRAVQVVLEKNGKRVKFRIPSPGLHLALNACAAAAVATHLGVPLTQVGHSLSTFCPVHMRSELQVAKNGITIVNDAYNANPTSTKAAINLLNDIECRGKRVAILGDMLELGSNEIKFHEMILEHCCNAHIDLIGLVGTRLLTAAKNLNLVEHKNVVVAHDAKTLALEILKWIDPDDVVLVKGSRGMEMETVVNALKETEIQSGN
;
A
#
# COMPACT_ATOMS: atom_id res chain seq x y z
N MET A 1 -32.65 -43.93 -17.66
CA MET A 1 -32.88 -43.74 -19.11
C MET A 1 -32.32 -42.36 -19.43
N TYR A 2 -31.18 -42.36 -20.05
CA TYR A 2 -30.80 -41.84 -21.36
C TYR A 2 -31.17 -40.36 -21.52
N SER A 3 -30.35 -39.47 -21.92
CA SER A 3 -28.99 -39.39 -22.51
C SER A 3 -28.94 -38.09 -23.32
N ILE A 4 -27.79 -37.42 -23.31
CA ILE A 4 -27.10 -36.80 -24.48
C ILE A 4 -27.73 -35.51 -25.02
N LEU A 5 -27.03 -34.37 -25.06
CA LEU A 5 -25.93 -33.95 -25.91
C LEU A 5 -25.48 -32.51 -25.63
N ASN A 6 -24.21 -32.30 -25.48
CA ASN A 6 -23.42 -31.11 -25.85
C ASN A 6 -23.36 -30.97 -27.38
N PRO A 7 -22.79 -29.95 -27.98
CA PRO A 7 -22.13 -28.70 -27.53
C PRO A 7 -22.50 -27.49 -28.43
N LEU A 8 -21.95 -26.31 -28.13
CA LEU A 8 -21.25 -25.50 -29.14
C LEU A 8 -20.59 -24.25 -28.53
N PHE A 9 -19.33 -24.17 -28.80
CA PHE A 9 -18.36 -23.13 -28.56
C PHE A 9 -18.73 -21.76 -29.17
N SER A 10 -18.39 -20.68 -28.49
CA SER A 10 -17.92 -19.50 -29.18
C SER A 10 -16.88 -18.79 -28.33
N HIS A 11 -15.76 -18.54 -28.95
CA HIS A 11 -14.53 -17.96 -28.46
C HIS A 11 -14.71 -16.58 -27.80
N ALA A 12 -14.15 -16.42 -26.60
CA ALA A 12 -13.75 -15.13 -26.08
C ALA A 12 -12.25 -14.98 -26.28
N PRO A 13 -11.76 -13.83 -26.78
CA PRO A 13 -10.33 -13.64 -26.95
C PRO A 13 -9.65 -13.39 -25.60
N SER A 14 -8.67 -14.21 -25.30
CA SER A 14 -7.73 -14.06 -24.20
C SER A 14 -6.88 -12.79 -24.41
N PHE A 15 -7.16 -11.74 -23.67
CA PHE A 15 -6.26 -10.61 -23.54
C PHE A 15 -5.18 -10.94 -22.52
N ILE A 16 -4.03 -11.38 -22.99
CA ILE A 16 -2.79 -11.46 -22.21
C ILE A 16 -2.34 -10.03 -21.92
N LYS A 17 -2.57 -9.55 -20.71
CA LYS A 17 -1.90 -8.35 -20.20
C LYS A 17 -0.65 -8.76 -19.45
N THR A 18 0.50 -8.58 -20.08
CA THR A 18 1.80 -8.57 -19.41
C THR A 18 1.88 -7.35 -18.49
N THR A 19 1.49 -7.50 -17.24
CA THR A 19 1.80 -6.51 -16.21
C THR A 19 3.28 -6.63 -15.88
N ARG A 20 4.12 -5.75 -16.43
CA ARG A 20 5.47 -5.54 -15.92
C ARG A 20 5.36 -5.07 -14.48
N ARG A 21 5.71 -5.93 -13.52
CA ARG A 21 5.82 -5.55 -12.10
C ARG A 21 6.84 -4.43 -11.97
N PRO A 22 6.58 -3.39 -11.16
CA PRO A 22 7.57 -2.37 -10.87
C PRO A 22 8.81 -3.04 -10.27
N LYS A 23 10.00 -2.61 -10.68
CA LYS A 23 11.25 -3.03 -10.06
C LYS A 23 11.19 -2.69 -8.57
N PRO A 24 11.37 -3.64 -7.64
CA PRO A 24 11.56 -3.29 -6.26
C PRO A 24 12.81 -2.40 -6.18
N PRO A 25 12.78 -1.30 -5.42
CA PRO A 25 13.98 -0.52 -5.19
C PRO A 25 15.02 -1.43 -4.52
N LEU A 26 16.26 -1.30 -4.93
CA LEU A 26 17.39 -1.91 -4.25
C LEU A 26 17.27 -1.66 -2.75
N LEU A 27 17.42 -2.69 -1.94
CA LEU A 27 17.75 -2.58 -0.53
C LEU A 27 19.17 -1.96 -0.42
N SER A 28 19.31 -0.74 -0.92
CA SER A 28 20.43 0.11 -0.56
C SER A 28 20.16 0.56 0.88
N SER A 29 21.15 0.35 1.74
CA SER A 29 21.30 1.01 3.02
C SER A 29 20.52 2.32 3.06
N ILE A 30 19.57 2.45 4.00
CA ILE A 30 18.86 3.69 4.26
C ILE A 30 19.93 4.79 4.41
N SER A 31 20.12 5.58 3.36
CA SER A 31 20.99 6.75 3.42
C SER A 31 20.22 7.83 4.18
N LEU A 32 20.56 7.99 5.44
CA LEU A 32 20.14 9.11 6.26
C LEU A 32 20.75 10.39 5.67
N HIS A 33 19.89 11.26 5.17
CA HIS A 33 20.29 12.64 4.90
C HIS A 33 20.59 13.31 6.25
N SER A 34 21.87 13.54 6.50
CA SER A 34 22.36 14.31 7.64
C SER A 34 21.85 15.75 7.56
N ARG A 35 20.96 16.12 8.46
CA ARG A 35 20.72 17.53 8.79
C ARG A 35 21.76 17.93 9.83
N SER A 36 22.59 18.90 9.47
CA SER A 36 23.51 19.59 10.38
C SER A 36 22.72 20.45 11.37
N SER A 37 22.62 20.02 12.61
CA SER A 37 22.47 20.88 13.80
C SER A 37 22.87 20.04 15.01
N GLY A 38 23.77 20.55 15.83
CA GLY A 38 24.53 19.89 16.88
C GLY A 38 23.71 19.40 18.08
N GLU A 39 22.96 18.32 17.88
CA GLU A 39 22.51 17.44 18.94
C GLU A 39 23.25 16.12 18.77
N GLU A 40 23.77 15.58 19.86
CA GLU A 40 24.41 14.26 19.90
C GLU A 40 23.44 13.24 19.27
N ALA A 41 23.83 12.67 18.13
CA ALA A 41 23.06 11.68 17.40
C ALA A 41 22.88 10.45 18.32
N LYS A 42 21.66 10.26 18.83
CA LYS A 42 21.30 9.01 19.51
C LYS A 42 21.59 7.84 18.56
N PRO A 43 22.22 6.75 19.01
CA PRO A 43 22.55 5.62 18.16
C PRO A 43 21.27 5.08 17.53
N ILE A 44 21.21 5.10 16.19
CA ILE A 44 20.12 4.47 15.45
C ILE A 44 20.20 2.98 15.74
N LEU A 45 19.21 2.46 16.45
CA LEU A 45 19.10 1.03 16.72
C LEU A 45 18.75 0.29 15.41
N LEU A 46 19.77 -0.22 14.73
CA LEU A 46 19.58 -1.01 13.51
C LEU A 46 18.72 -2.24 13.80
N LEU A 47 17.70 -2.45 12.98
CA LEU A 47 16.97 -3.70 12.93
C LEU A 47 17.86 -4.77 12.28
N LEU A 48 18.12 -5.87 12.98
CA LEU A 48 18.99 -6.94 12.48
C LEU A 48 18.18 -7.93 11.66
N PRO A 49 18.55 -8.20 10.39
CA PRO A 49 17.83 -9.15 9.55
C PRO A 49 17.82 -10.55 10.19
N PRO A 50 16.72 -11.29 10.07
CA PRO A 50 16.62 -12.63 10.65
C PRO A 50 17.50 -13.61 9.88
N ILE A 51 18.22 -14.44 10.61
CA ILE A 51 19.05 -15.51 10.04
C ILE A 51 18.29 -16.83 10.13
N TRP A 52 18.36 -17.61 9.06
CA TRP A 52 17.70 -18.90 8.89
C TRP A 52 18.73 -20.00 8.64
N THR A 53 18.68 -21.05 9.42
CA THR A 53 19.47 -22.28 9.18
C THR A 53 18.72 -23.20 8.21
N ALA A 54 19.44 -24.08 7.51
CA ALA A 54 18.81 -25.08 6.64
C ALA A 54 17.79 -25.96 7.38
N THR A 55 18.04 -26.25 8.66
CA THR A 55 17.13 -27.03 9.51
C THR A 55 15.84 -26.26 9.80
N GLU A 56 15.94 -24.99 10.18
CA GLU A 56 14.75 -24.14 10.41
C GLU A 56 13.95 -23.93 9.12
N ILE A 57 14.64 -23.75 7.98
CA ILE A 57 13.98 -23.64 6.67
C ILE A 57 13.19 -24.92 6.39
N ALA A 58 13.82 -26.10 6.48
CA ALA A 58 13.17 -27.39 6.22
C ALA A 58 11.95 -27.59 7.14
N GLN A 59 12.09 -27.28 8.42
CA GLN A 59 10.98 -27.35 9.39
C GLN A 59 9.87 -26.37 9.02
N ALA A 60 10.20 -25.13 8.65
CA ALA A 60 9.24 -24.09 8.34
C ALA A 60 8.41 -24.39 7.09
N VAL A 61 9.02 -24.96 6.05
CA VAL A 61 8.33 -25.32 4.80
C VAL A 61 7.74 -26.73 4.81
N ASN A 62 7.93 -27.51 5.89
CA ASN A 62 7.64 -28.95 5.96
C ASN A 62 8.34 -29.71 4.84
N GLY A 63 9.61 -29.38 4.58
CA GLY A 63 10.42 -29.92 3.52
C GLY A 63 11.57 -30.77 4.02
N ARG A 64 12.44 -31.18 3.09
CA ARG A 64 13.58 -32.04 3.35
C ARG A 64 14.90 -31.37 2.97
N ILE A 65 15.91 -31.46 3.83
CA ILE A 65 17.28 -31.05 3.50
C ILE A 65 17.88 -32.09 2.53
N VAL A 66 18.09 -31.68 1.28
CA VAL A 66 18.78 -32.48 0.28
C VAL A 66 20.28 -32.21 0.35
N GLN A 67 20.65 -30.94 0.49
CA GLN A 67 22.03 -30.51 0.68
C GLN A 67 22.06 -29.39 1.74
N CYS A 68 22.93 -29.56 2.73
CA CYS A 68 23.09 -28.54 3.77
C CYS A 68 23.76 -27.28 3.21
N GLY A 69 23.32 -26.10 3.70
CA GLY A 69 23.91 -24.81 3.37
C GLY A 69 24.13 -23.98 4.63
N PRO A 70 24.93 -22.90 4.55
CA PRO A 70 25.18 -22.03 5.69
C PRO A 70 23.93 -21.24 6.09
N PRO A 71 23.87 -20.72 7.32
CA PRO A 71 22.81 -19.82 7.73
C PRO A 71 22.81 -18.52 6.90
N GLY A 72 21.61 -18.00 6.60
CA GLY A 72 21.47 -16.76 5.82
C GLY A 72 20.07 -16.18 5.85
N THR A 73 19.87 -15.08 5.16
CA THR A 73 18.56 -14.46 4.96
C THR A 73 17.84 -15.05 3.74
N ILE A 74 16.56 -14.72 3.55
CA ILE A 74 15.73 -15.24 2.47
C ILE A 74 15.45 -14.17 1.42
N SER A 75 15.52 -14.54 0.13
CA SER A 75 15.08 -13.71 -1.00
C SER A 75 14.24 -14.54 -1.97
N THR A 76 13.25 -13.93 -2.60
CA THR A 76 12.43 -14.51 -3.68
C THR A 76 12.69 -13.85 -5.04
N ASP A 77 13.62 -12.88 -5.11
CA ASP A 77 13.92 -12.13 -6.34
C ASP A 77 15.40 -12.20 -6.68
N THR A 78 15.73 -12.91 -7.76
CA THR A 78 17.12 -13.07 -8.24
C THR A 78 17.76 -11.76 -8.70
N ARG A 79 16.97 -10.72 -8.98
CA ARG A 79 17.47 -9.40 -9.42
C ARG A 79 18.05 -8.60 -8.26
N THR A 80 17.45 -8.74 -7.07
CA THR A 80 17.82 -8.02 -5.85
C THR A 80 18.54 -8.89 -4.83
N LEU A 81 18.77 -10.17 -5.14
CA LEU A 81 19.50 -11.10 -4.29
C LEU A 81 20.92 -10.58 -4.02
N VAL A 82 21.30 -10.57 -2.75
CA VAL A 82 22.63 -10.21 -2.26
C VAL A 82 23.36 -11.43 -1.65
N PRO A 83 24.69 -11.38 -1.47
CA PRO A 83 25.45 -12.47 -0.87
C PRO A 83 24.88 -12.93 0.49
N ASN A 84 25.03 -14.21 0.78
CA ASN A 84 24.53 -14.88 2.00
C ASN A 84 23.02 -14.99 2.10
N GLN A 85 22.31 -15.02 0.97
CA GLN A 85 20.87 -15.28 0.93
C GLN A 85 20.56 -16.66 0.35
N TRP A 86 19.52 -17.28 0.93
CA TRP A 86 18.80 -18.39 0.32
C TRP A 86 17.79 -17.84 -0.68
N PHE A 87 17.69 -18.48 -1.83
CA PHE A 87 16.68 -18.15 -2.84
C PHE A 87 15.47 -19.07 -2.68
N PHE A 88 14.31 -18.48 -2.38
CA PHE A 88 13.04 -19.19 -2.37
C PHE A 88 12.42 -19.12 -3.77
N ALA A 89 12.37 -20.27 -4.47
CA ALA A 89 11.82 -20.36 -5.82
C ALA A 89 10.30 -20.51 -5.76
N ILE A 90 9.58 -19.51 -6.25
CA ILE A 90 8.12 -19.50 -6.32
C ILE A 90 7.70 -19.78 -7.76
N SER A 91 6.77 -20.74 -7.95
CA SER A 91 6.11 -20.99 -9.23
C SER A 91 4.78 -20.25 -9.24
N GLY A 92 4.51 -19.52 -10.32
CA GLY A 92 3.25 -18.86 -10.59
C GLY A 92 2.64 -19.37 -11.91
N GLU A 93 1.46 -18.89 -12.24
CA GLU A 93 0.75 -19.28 -13.47
C GLU A 93 1.51 -18.93 -14.76
N THR A 94 2.28 -17.85 -14.76
CA THR A 94 2.95 -17.29 -15.94
C THR A 94 4.45 -17.48 -15.95
N PHE A 95 5.06 -17.89 -14.84
CA PHE A 95 6.52 -18.15 -14.75
C PHE A 95 6.84 -19.11 -13.62
N ASP A 96 7.98 -19.77 -13.74
CA ASP A 96 8.56 -20.62 -12.68
C ASP A 96 9.95 -20.09 -12.28
N ALA A 97 10.07 -19.67 -11.02
CA ALA A 97 11.33 -19.12 -10.51
C ALA A 97 12.46 -20.16 -10.44
N HIS A 98 12.14 -21.45 -10.49
CA HIS A 98 13.16 -22.50 -10.56
C HIS A 98 14.01 -22.42 -11.83
N ASP A 99 13.49 -21.82 -12.92
CA ASP A 99 14.22 -21.63 -14.17
C ASP A 99 15.36 -20.62 -14.05
N PHE A 100 15.33 -19.79 -12.99
CA PHE A 100 16.41 -18.84 -12.68
C PHE A 100 17.54 -19.44 -11.82
N ILE A 101 17.41 -20.72 -11.39
CA ILE A 101 18.46 -21.41 -10.62
C ILE A 101 19.55 -21.85 -11.58
N THR A 102 20.50 -20.96 -11.81
CA THR A 102 21.64 -21.17 -12.72
C THR A 102 22.96 -20.94 -11.98
N PRO A 103 24.11 -21.30 -12.53
CA PRO A 103 25.41 -20.97 -11.93
C PRO A 103 25.60 -19.51 -11.60
N LYS A 104 25.01 -18.60 -12.40
CA LYS A 104 25.02 -17.14 -12.13
C LYS A 104 24.38 -16.77 -10.80
N LEU A 105 23.40 -17.53 -10.31
CA LEU A 105 22.80 -17.29 -9.01
C LEU A 105 23.80 -17.57 -7.87
N SER A 106 24.60 -18.64 -8.03
CA SER A 106 25.70 -18.94 -7.10
C SER A 106 26.80 -17.87 -7.14
N GLU A 107 27.15 -17.36 -8.33
CA GLU A 107 28.12 -16.28 -8.51
C GLU A 107 27.68 -14.97 -7.84
N LYS A 108 26.37 -14.69 -7.77
CA LYS A 108 25.80 -13.57 -6.99
C LYS A 108 25.89 -13.76 -5.48
N GLY A 109 26.42 -14.89 -5.00
CA GLY A 109 26.54 -15.18 -3.58
C GLY A 109 25.33 -15.86 -2.95
N CYS A 110 24.42 -16.44 -3.76
CA CYS A 110 23.35 -17.30 -3.25
C CYS A 110 23.95 -18.53 -2.56
N ILE A 111 23.51 -18.80 -1.33
CA ILE A 111 24.07 -19.88 -0.50
C ILE A 111 23.21 -21.14 -0.47
N GLY A 112 22.01 -21.08 -1.00
CA GLY A 112 21.10 -22.22 -1.06
C GLY A 112 19.79 -21.87 -1.76
N VAL A 113 19.02 -22.90 -2.10
CA VAL A 113 17.72 -22.83 -2.74
C VAL A 113 16.67 -23.52 -1.86
N ILE A 114 15.49 -22.94 -1.83
CA ILE A 114 14.25 -23.51 -1.27
C ILE A 114 13.29 -23.67 -2.43
N GLY A 115 12.87 -24.89 -2.73
CA GLY A 115 12.01 -25.17 -3.87
C GLY A 115 11.87 -26.66 -4.15
N ASN A 116 11.19 -27.03 -5.24
CA ASN A 116 10.93 -28.44 -5.58
C ASN A 116 12.03 -29.09 -6.43
N ARG A 117 12.86 -28.27 -7.11
CA ARG A 117 13.97 -28.73 -7.95
C ARG A 117 15.11 -27.72 -7.98
N VAL A 118 16.29 -28.20 -8.33
CA VAL A 118 17.46 -27.38 -8.68
C VAL A 118 18.08 -27.94 -9.97
N SER A 119 18.99 -27.20 -10.62
CA SER A 119 19.75 -27.67 -11.75
C SER A 119 20.75 -28.75 -11.31
N GLU A 120 21.11 -29.69 -12.20
CA GLU A 120 22.07 -30.78 -11.93
C GLU A 120 23.44 -30.30 -11.42
N ASN A 121 23.84 -29.09 -11.85
CA ASN A 121 25.12 -28.48 -11.47
C ASN A 121 25.01 -27.60 -10.20
N TRP A 122 23.90 -27.66 -9.48
CA TRP A 122 23.74 -26.88 -8.24
C TRP A 122 24.54 -27.51 -7.10
N ASN A 123 25.47 -26.77 -6.52
CA ASN A 123 26.43 -27.27 -5.51
C ASN A 123 26.32 -26.50 -4.16
N LYS A 124 25.25 -25.74 -3.93
CA LYS A 124 24.99 -25.04 -2.68
C LYS A 124 23.86 -25.71 -1.91
N GLY A 125 23.48 -25.13 -0.78
CA GLY A 125 22.35 -25.64 0.01
C GLY A 125 21.10 -25.90 -0.84
N PHE A 126 20.36 -26.94 -0.49
CA PHE A 126 19.06 -27.24 -1.11
C PHE A 126 18.12 -27.83 -0.08
N VAL A 127 17.02 -27.12 0.14
CA VAL A 127 15.86 -27.60 0.90
C VAL A 127 14.72 -27.85 -0.09
N SER A 128 14.38 -29.12 -0.26
CA SER A 128 13.27 -29.51 -1.13
C SER A 128 11.94 -29.29 -0.45
N THR A 129 11.01 -28.65 -1.16
CA THR A 129 9.59 -28.50 -0.76
C THR A 129 8.74 -29.46 -1.57
N ASP A 130 7.67 -29.97 -0.96
CA ASP A 130 6.68 -30.79 -1.64
C ASP A 130 5.43 -29.96 -1.96
N GLY A 131 4.92 -30.06 -3.21
CA GLY A 131 3.70 -29.39 -3.64
C GLY A 131 3.89 -27.92 -4.03
N ASP A 132 2.86 -27.11 -3.73
CA ASP A 132 2.79 -25.70 -4.12
C ASP A 132 3.81 -24.84 -3.35
N SER A 133 4.61 -24.09 -4.11
CA SER A 133 5.64 -23.20 -3.56
C SER A 133 5.06 -22.01 -2.79
N LEU A 134 3.87 -21.51 -3.18
CA LEU A 134 3.18 -20.43 -2.47
C LEU A 134 2.70 -20.92 -1.11
N VAL A 135 2.11 -22.11 -1.04
CA VAL A 135 1.71 -22.74 0.23
C VAL A 135 2.93 -22.94 1.14
N SER A 136 4.06 -23.35 0.57
CA SER A 136 5.33 -23.51 1.31
C SER A 136 5.86 -22.18 1.85
N LEU A 137 5.75 -21.11 1.06
CA LEU A 137 6.10 -19.74 1.49
C LEU A 137 5.20 -19.27 2.64
N MET A 138 3.88 -19.47 2.54
CA MET A 138 2.92 -19.10 3.59
C MET A 138 3.16 -19.89 4.88
N ARG A 139 3.50 -21.18 4.78
CA ARG A 139 3.93 -21.99 5.95
C ARG A 139 5.17 -21.41 6.61
N MET A 140 6.17 -21.02 5.81
CA MET A 140 7.38 -20.38 6.32
C MET A 140 7.06 -19.02 6.99
N GLY A 141 6.16 -18.22 6.42
CA GLY A 141 5.64 -17.00 7.04
C GLY A 141 4.96 -17.26 8.39
N SER A 142 4.10 -18.28 8.46
CA SER A 142 3.42 -18.69 9.69
C SER A 142 4.39 -19.22 10.75
N TYR A 143 5.42 -19.95 10.34
CA TYR A 143 6.51 -20.40 11.22
C TYR A 143 7.33 -19.20 11.72
N ALA A 144 7.70 -18.27 10.85
CA ALA A 144 8.37 -17.03 11.22
C ALA A 144 7.59 -16.25 12.28
N ARG A 145 6.26 -16.14 12.12
CA ARG A 145 5.37 -15.53 13.10
C ARG A 145 5.42 -16.24 14.46
N SER A 146 5.60 -17.55 14.49
CA SER A 146 5.70 -18.30 15.77
C SER A 146 7.01 -18.04 16.53
N ARG A 147 8.05 -17.57 15.83
CA ARG A 147 9.34 -17.15 16.43
C ARG A 147 9.25 -15.75 17.07
N PHE A 148 8.24 -14.97 16.71
CA PHE A 148 8.04 -13.62 17.21
C PHE A 148 6.97 -13.58 18.29
N SER A 149 7.36 -13.19 19.51
CA SER A 149 6.47 -13.13 20.68
C SER A 149 5.83 -11.76 20.92
N GLY A 150 6.24 -10.74 20.16
CA GLY A 150 5.72 -9.37 20.31
C GLY A 150 4.33 -9.18 19.69
N GLU A 151 3.80 -7.97 19.88
CA GLU A 151 2.51 -7.56 19.35
C GLU A 151 2.55 -7.42 17.83
N VAL A 152 1.49 -7.87 17.16
CA VAL A 152 1.28 -7.70 15.73
C VAL A 152 0.00 -6.92 15.50
N VAL A 153 0.11 -5.82 14.79
CA VAL A 153 -1.01 -4.99 14.34
C VAL A 153 -1.31 -5.31 12.88
N GLY A 154 -2.51 -5.78 12.58
CA GLY A 154 -3.00 -5.98 11.20
C GLY A 154 -3.91 -4.83 10.79
N VAL A 155 -3.68 -4.24 9.61
CA VAL A 155 -4.42 -3.08 9.10
C VAL A 155 -5.04 -3.39 7.75
N THR A 156 -6.37 -3.27 7.63
CA THR A 156 -7.09 -3.37 6.37
C THR A 156 -8.05 -2.20 6.15
N GLY A 157 -8.61 -2.08 4.96
CA GLY A 157 -9.52 -1.04 4.54
C GLY A 157 -9.50 -0.84 3.02
N SER A 158 -10.46 -0.16 2.46
CA SER A 158 -10.49 0.18 1.03
C SER A 158 -9.46 1.23 0.67
N THR A 159 -9.28 2.25 1.52
CA THR A 159 -8.32 3.35 1.34
C THR A 159 -7.51 3.61 2.60
N GLY A 160 -6.35 4.24 2.45
CA GLY A 160 -5.53 4.70 3.58
C GLY A 160 -4.68 3.65 4.27
N LYS A 161 -4.72 2.37 3.88
CA LYS A 161 -3.98 1.27 4.55
C LYS A 161 -2.49 1.57 4.75
N THR A 162 -1.77 1.83 3.67
CA THR A 162 -0.31 2.06 3.71
C THR A 162 0.06 3.29 4.53
N THR A 163 -0.68 4.38 4.34
CA THR A 163 -0.49 5.63 5.10
C THR A 163 -0.74 5.41 6.58
N THR A 164 -1.85 4.73 6.94
CA THR A 164 -2.18 4.45 8.34
C THR A 164 -1.18 3.49 8.98
N LYS A 165 -0.72 2.46 8.26
CA LYS A 165 0.35 1.56 8.70
C LYS A 165 1.59 2.36 9.12
N SER A 166 2.08 3.23 8.24
CA SER A 166 3.27 4.05 8.54
C SER A 166 3.02 5.07 9.67
N MET A 167 1.80 5.64 9.76
CA MET A 167 1.42 6.48 10.89
C MET A 167 1.35 5.71 12.22
N ILE A 168 0.86 4.46 12.21
CA ILE A 168 0.86 3.58 13.40
C ILE A 168 2.30 3.30 13.83
N ALA A 169 3.16 2.90 12.89
CA ALA A 169 4.57 2.64 13.19
C ALA A 169 5.27 3.86 13.79
N LEU A 170 5.05 5.04 13.22
CA LEU A 170 5.58 6.31 13.72
C LEU A 170 5.02 6.66 15.11
N ALA A 171 3.71 6.55 15.30
CA ALA A 171 3.04 6.83 16.58
C ALA A 171 3.48 5.89 17.71
N LEU A 172 3.85 4.66 17.38
CA LEU A 172 4.39 3.67 18.31
C LEU A 172 5.87 3.91 18.67
N GLY A 173 6.52 4.90 18.07
CA GLY A 173 7.91 5.27 18.35
C GLY A 173 8.91 4.79 17.30
N GLY A 174 8.45 4.25 16.16
CA GLY A 174 9.29 3.93 15.00
C GLY A 174 10.56 3.14 15.37
N CYS A 175 11.71 3.64 14.92
CA CYS A 175 13.01 3.01 15.16
C CYS A 175 13.40 2.94 16.65
N GLU A 176 12.98 3.89 17.49
CA GLU A 176 13.32 3.91 18.92
C GLU A 176 12.73 2.69 19.66
N LYS A 177 11.51 2.27 19.30
CA LYS A 177 10.86 1.07 19.85
C LYS A 177 11.01 -0.16 18.98
N LYS A 178 11.87 -0.11 17.96
CA LYS A 178 12.11 -1.22 17.03
C LYS A 178 10.83 -1.74 16.39
N VAL A 179 9.99 -0.82 15.93
CA VAL A 179 8.78 -1.16 15.19
C VAL A 179 9.17 -1.57 13.77
N TYR A 180 8.74 -2.77 13.38
CA TYR A 180 8.89 -3.28 12.03
C TYR A 180 7.57 -3.20 11.28
N GLU A 181 7.60 -2.76 10.03
CA GLU A 181 6.43 -2.73 9.15
C GLU A 181 6.74 -3.39 7.80
N ASN A 182 5.72 -3.97 7.14
CA ASN A 182 5.92 -4.53 5.82
C ASN A 182 6.29 -3.45 4.80
N PHE A 183 7.19 -3.80 3.90
CA PHE A 183 7.73 -2.88 2.91
C PHE A 183 6.65 -2.45 1.90
N GLY A 184 6.56 -1.17 1.63
CA GLY A 184 5.63 -0.61 0.64
C GLY A 184 4.19 -1.11 0.85
N ASN A 185 3.63 -1.76 -0.16
CA ASN A 185 2.31 -2.38 -0.16
C ASN A 185 2.37 -3.92 -0.25
N TRP A 186 3.37 -4.56 0.34
CA TRP A 186 3.46 -6.02 0.43
C TRP A 186 2.35 -6.57 1.32
N ASN A 187 1.11 -6.53 0.83
CA ASN A 187 -0.11 -6.75 1.60
C ASN A 187 -0.94 -7.97 1.14
N ASN A 188 -0.45 -8.71 0.13
CA ASN A 188 -1.01 -9.99 -0.28
C ASN A 188 -0.27 -11.17 0.39
N GLU A 189 -0.65 -12.41 0.07
CA GLU A 189 -0.09 -13.64 0.66
C GLU A 189 1.44 -13.73 0.52
N ILE A 190 2.00 -13.36 -0.63
CA ILE A 190 3.46 -13.35 -0.84
C ILE A 190 4.11 -12.24 0.00
N GLY A 191 3.54 -11.04 -0.06
CA GLY A 191 4.10 -9.87 0.60
C GLY A 191 4.08 -9.97 2.13
N VAL A 192 2.98 -10.46 2.69
CA VAL A 192 2.83 -10.67 4.15
C VAL A 192 3.72 -11.83 4.61
N ALA A 193 3.80 -12.94 3.86
CA ALA A 193 4.70 -14.05 4.18
C ALA A 193 6.16 -13.58 4.23
N LEU A 194 6.62 -12.86 3.20
CA LEU A 194 7.98 -12.29 3.16
C LEU A 194 8.24 -11.29 4.29
N SER A 195 7.23 -10.49 4.62
CA SER A 195 7.34 -9.56 5.75
C SER A 195 7.50 -10.29 7.07
N LEU A 196 6.75 -11.38 7.29
CA LEU A 196 6.89 -12.21 8.49
C LEU A 196 8.25 -12.94 8.53
N ILE A 197 8.69 -13.50 7.41
CA ILE A 197 10.01 -14.14 7.25
C ILE A 197 11.13 -13.15 7.53
N GLY A 198 10.92 -11.88 7.19
CA GLY A 198 11.87 -10.78 7.38
C GLY A 198 11.79 -10.08 8.73
N ILE A 199 10.95 -10.50 9.69
CA ILE A 199 10.87 -9.87 11.01
C ILE A 199 12.24 -9.91 11.68
N PRO A 200 12.84 -8.74 12.00
CA PRO A 200 14.14 -8.67 12.66
C PRO A 200 14.11 -9.34 14.03
N GLY A 201 15.17 -10.06 14.38
CA GLY A 201 15.26 -10.77 15.66
C GLY A 201 15.18 -9.87 16.89
N ASN A 202 15.42 -8.57 16.71
CA ASN A 202 15.33 -7.55 17.75
C ASN A 202 14.09 -6.64 17.60
N ALA A 203 13.13 -6.97 16.73
CA ALA A 203 11.88 -6.23 16.62
C ALA A 203 11.08 -6.30 17.93
N GLY A 204 10.52 -5.17 18.36
CA GLY A 204 9.65 -5.09 19.53
C GLY A 204 8.17 -5.19 19.19
N LEU A 205 7.79 -4.75 18.00
CA LEU A 205 6.42 -4.70 17.51
C LEU A 205 6.39 -4.77 15.98
N VAL A 206 5.31 -5.33 15.42
CA VAL A 206 5.14 -5.50 13.97
C VAL A 206 3.81 -4.87 13.54
N VAL A 207 3.82 -4.10 12.44
CA VAL A 207 2.63 -3.52 11.82
C VAL A 207 2.52 -4.03 10.38
N LEU A 208 1.45 -4.73 10.05
CA LEU A 208 1.24 -5.35 8.75
C LEU A 208 0.00 -4.78 8.06
N GLU A 209 0.19 -4.28 6.86
CA GLU A 209 -0.90 -4.02 5.93
C GLU A 209 -1.41 -5.33 5.35
N MET A 210 -2.74 -5.51 5.31
CA MET A 210 -3.42 -6.67 4.74
C MET A 210 -4.40 -6.22 3.68
N GLY A 211 -4.14 -6.59 2.43
CA GLY A 211 -4.97 -6.32 1.26
C GLY A 211 -5.75 -7.56 0.83
N MET A 212 -6.68 -7.36 -0.10
CA MET A 212 -7.43 -8.45 -0.73
C MET A 212 -7.90 -8.03 -2.11
N ASP A 213 -8.01 -9.00 -2.98
CA ASP A 213 -8.69 -8.93 -4.27
C ASP A 213 -9.90 -9.87 -4.30
N SER A 214 -9.95 -10.89 -3.43
CA SER A 214 -11.00 -11.91 -3.35
C SER A 214 -11.40 -12.23 -1.91
N LYS A 215 -12.56 -12.89 -1.74
CA LYS A 215 -13.01 -13.44 -0.44
C LYS A 215 -12.05 -14.52 0.04
N GLY A 216 -11.79 -14.56 1.34
CA GLY A 216 -10.93 -15.54 1.99
C GLY A 216 -9.48 -15.09 2.16
N GLU A 217 -8.99 -14.15 1.33
CA GLU A 217 -7.59 -13.72 1.37
C GLU A 217 -7.22 -13.04 2.71
N ILE A 218 -8.06 -12.13 3.21
CA ILE A 218 -7.80 -11.50 4.52
C ILE A 218 -7.79 -12.53 5.65
N LEU A 219 -8.65 -13.56 5.57
CA LEU A 219 -8.68 -14.63 6.56
C LEU A 219 -7.36 -15.42 6.58
N GLU A 220 -6.84 -15.75 5.40
CA GLU A 220 -5.55 -16.43 5.27
C GLU A 220 -4.40 -15.58 5.80
N LEU A 221 -4.36 -14.30 5.47
CA LEU A 221 -3.37 -13.36 6.00
C LEU A 221 -3.48 -13.24 7.53
N ALA A 222 -4.69 -13.17 8.07
CA ALA A 222 -4.93 -13.09 9.50
C ALA A 222 -4.51 -14.38 10.23
N ARG A 223 -4.76 -15.55 9.64
CA ARG A 223 -4.30 -16.85 10.15
C ARG A 223 -2.78 -16.97 10.16
N MET A 224 -2.13 -16.50 9.11
CA MET A 224 -0.68 -16.51 9.00
C MET A 224 -0.03 -15.53 9.98
N ALA A 225 -0.50 -14.28 10.04
CA ALA A 225 0.10 -13.21 10.83
C ALA A 225 -0.35 -13.22 12.31
N ARG A 226 -1.52 -13.76 12.61
CA ARG A 226 -2.13 -13.79 13.96
C ARG A 226 -2.00 -12.45 14.69
N PRO A 227 -2.59 -11.35 14.15
CA PRO A 227 -2.52 -10.06 14.80
C PRO A 227 -3.29 -10.06 16.11
N SER A 228 -2.75 -9.44 17.16
CA SER A 228 -3.41 -9.18 18.43
C SER A 228 -4.20 -7.86 18.41
N VAL A 229 -3.83 -6.95 17.51
CA VAL A 229 -4.57 -5.71 17.25
C VAL A 229 -5.00 -5.70 15.78
N ARG A 230 -6.29 -5.59 15.52
CA ARG A 230 -6.89 -5.63 14.18
C ARG A 230 -7.57 -4.30 13.87
N VAL A 231 -7.19 -3.68 12.76
CA VAL A 231 -7.67 -2.34 12.37
C VAL A 231 -8.45 -2.42 11.07
N ILE A 232 -9.69 -1.92 11.06
CA ILE A 232 -10.48 -1.73 9.84
C ILE A 232 -10.74 -0.24 9.67
N LEU A 233 -10.19 0.33 8.57
CA LEU A 233 -10.22 1.77 8.33
C LEU A 233 -11.54 2.24 7.71
N ASN A 234 -11.98 1.55 6.66
CA ASN A 234 -13.17 1.93 5.90
C ASN A 234 -13.54 0.86 4.87
N VAL A 235 -14.77 0.95 4.38
CA VAL A 235 -15.30 0.18 3.26
C VAL A 235 -15.71 1.15 2.16
N GLY A 236 -15.22 0.93 0.94
CA GLY A 236 -15.50 1.79 -0.21
C GLY A 236 -15.35 1.03 -1.53
N ASN A 237 -15.67 1.71 -2.62
CA ASN A 237 -15.67 1.17 -3.98
C ASN A 237 -14.24 0.84 -4.46
N SER A 238 -13.73 -0.31 -4.06
CA SER A 238 -12.46 -0.89 -4.52
C SER A 238 -12.69 -2.38 -4.80
N HIS A 239 -12.05 -2.91 -5.84
CA HIS A 239 -12.15 -4.33 -6.22
C HIS A 239 -13.60 -4.82 -6.50
N LEU A 240 -14.51 -3.91 -6.90
CA LEU A 240 -15.92 -4.23 -7.16
C LEU A 240 -16.12 -5.29 -8.25
N VAL A 241 -15.14 -5.48 -9.11
CA VAL A 241 -15.17 -6.54 -10.14
C VAL A 241 -15.26 -7.93 -9.52
N ASN A 242 -14.69 -8.13 -8.33
CA ASN A 242 -14.66 -9.41 -7.62
C ASN A 242 -15.72 -9.53 -6.53
N PHE A 243 -16.44 -8.42 -6.23
CA PHE A 243 -17.46 -8.34 -5.20
C PHE A 243 -18.72 -7.70 -5.78
N GLY A 244 -19.88 -8.28 -5.49
CA GLY A 244 -21.15 -7.80 -6.02
C GLY A 244 -21.68 -6.53 -5.33
N SER A 245 -21.24 -6.23 -4.10
CA SER A 245 -21.74 -5.12 -3.28
C SER A 245 -20.71 -4.60 -2.28
N LEU A 246 -20.99 -3.44 -1.68
CA LEU A 246 -20.20 -2.90 -0.58
C LEU A 246 -20.27 -3.76 0.68
N GLU A 247 -21.39 -4.41 0.93
CA GLU A 247 -21.60 -5.34 2.03
C GLU A 247 -20.68 -6.56 1.90
N GLU A 248 -20.52 -7.08 0.68
CA GLU A 248 -19.58 -8.18 0.42
C GLU A 248 -18.12 -7.75 0.64
N ILE A 249 -17.76 -6.55 0.23
CA ILE A 249 -16.44 -5.95 0.52
C ILE A 249 -16.24 -5.78 2.04
N ALA A 250 -17.30 -5.35 2.76
CA ALA A 250 -17.26 -5.22 4.21
C ALA A 250 -17.01 -6.57 4.88
N MET A 251 -17.77 -7.61 4.48
CA MET A 251 -17.61 -8.97 5.01
C MET A 251 -16.21 -9.52 4.75
N ALA A 252 -15.68 -9.34 3.53
CA ALA A 252 -14.32 -9.79 3.19
C ALA A 252 -13.23 -9.03 4.00
N LYS A 253 -13.39 -7.73 4.25
CA LYS A 253 -12.49 -7.00 5.16
C LYS A 253 -12.69 -7.44 6.61
N GLY A 254 -13.92 -7.78 7.01
CA GLY A 254 -14.29 -8.34 8.30
C GLY A 254 -13.63 -9.68 8.61
N GLU A 255 -13.13 -10.39 7.62
CA GLU A 255 -12.40 -11.66 7.79
C GLU A 255 -11.18 -11.50 8.74
N ILE A 256 -10.58 -10.30 8.82
CA ILE A 256 -9.50 -10.02 9.79
C ILE A 256 -9.95 -10.24 11.23
N LEU A 257 -11.26 -10.13 11.51
CA LEU A 257 -11.85 -10.26 12.86
C LEU A 257 -12.14 -11.72 13.22
N VAL A 258 -12.32 -12.61 12.23
CA VAL A 258 -12.84 -13.98 12.44
C VAL A 258 -11.97 -14.78 13.42
N GLU A 259 -10.66 -14.67 13.29
CA GLU A 259 -9.69 -15.39 14.17
C GLU A 259 -9.30 -14.59 15.42
N ALA A 260 -10.03 -13.52 15.76
CA ALA A 260 -9.75 -12.75 16.95
C ALA A 260 -10.12 -13.56 18.21
N LYS A 261 -9.25 -13.51 19.20
CA LYS A 261 -9.38 -14.27 20.45
C LYS A 261 -9.76 -13.36 21.61
N PRO A 262 -10.32 -13.90 22.70
CA PRO A 262 -10.49 -13.13 23.93
C PRO A 262 -9.17 -12.47 24.37
N GLY A 263 -9.23 -11.15 24.60
CA GLY A 263 -8.06 -10.33 24.90
C GLY A 263 -7.47 -9.58 23.69
N ASP A 264 -7.74 -10.02 22.46
CA ASP A 264 -7.39 -9.26 21.25
C ASP A 264 -8.21 -7.96 21.15
N VAL A 265 -7.73 -7.03 20.34
CA VAL A 265 -8.33 -5.71 20.15
C VAL A 265 -8.73 -5.47 18.70
N CYS A 266 -9.96 -5.00 18.51
CA CYS A 266 -10.47 -4.55 17.22
C CYS A 266 -10.64 -3.03 17.23
N VAL A 267 -9.85 -2.34 16.42
CA VAL A 267 -9.87 -0.88 16.23
C VAL A 267 -10.70 -0.57 15.00
N LEU A 268 -11.86 0.04 15.20
CA LEU A 268 -12.89 0.18 14.17
C LEU A 268 -13.27 1.65 13.95
N ASN A 269 -13.48 2.00 12.69
CA ASN A 269 -13.96 3.33 12.31
C ASN A 269 -15.46 3.46 12.62
N ALA A 270 -15.79 4.28 13.61
CA ALA A 270 -17.17 4.53 14.03
C ALA A 270 -17.97 5.42 13.07
N ASP A 271 -17.29 6.10 12.13
CA ASP A 271 -17.94 6.94 11.11
C ASP A 271 -18.37 6.12 9.88
N ASP A 272 -17.96 4.85 9.80
CA ASP A 272 -18.31 3.95 8.69
C ASP A 272 -19.36 2.91 9.12
N PRO A 273 -20.62 3.04 8.67
CA PRO A 273 -21.69 2.12 9.05
C PRO A 273 -21.44 0.65 8.69
N LEU A 274 -20.75 0.39 7.56
CA LEU A 274 -20.43 -0.96 7.12
C LEU A 274 -19.36 -1.59 8.01
N VAL A 275 -18.37 -0.82 8.46
CA VAL A 275 -17.39 -1.28 9.45
C VAL A 275 -18.09 -1.59 10.78
N MET A 276 -19.03 -0.74 11.20
CA MET A 276 -19.75 -0.90 12.46
C MET A 276 -20.77 -2.04 12.46
N SER A 277 -21.21 -2.51 11.28
CA SER A 277 -22.13 -3.66 11.14
C SER A 277 -21.43 -5.02 11.22
N LEU A 278 -20.09 -5.05 11.20
CA LEU A 278 -19.33 -6.30 11.21
C LEU A 278 -19.45 -7.04 12.55
N PRO A 279 -19.66 -8.37 12.52
CA PRO A 279 -19.73 -9.17 13.75
C PRO A 279 -18.37 -9.24 14.43
N LEU A 280 -18.38 -9.12 15.75
CA LEU A 280 -17.19 -9.28 16.59
C LEU A 280 -17.25 -10.57 17.39
N PRO A 281 -16.16 -11.36 17.45
CA PRO A 281 -16.09 -12.52 18.32
C PRO A 281 -16.24 -12.16 19.81
N CYS A 282 -16.74 -13.10 20.60
CA CYS A 282 -16.91 -12.92 22.03
C CYS A 282 -15.57 -12.67 22.75
N GLY A 283 -15.56 -11.75 23.72
CA GLY A 283 -14.38 -11.47 24.56
C GLY A 283 -13.31 -10.60 23.90
N VAL A 284 -13.55 -10.12 22.67
CA VAL A 284 -12.66 -9.18 21.97
C VAL A 284 -12.94 -7.76 22.44
N LYS A 285 -11.90 -6.99 22.70
CA LYS A 285 -12.02 -5.58 23.05
C LYS A 285 -12.25 -4.73 21.81
N LYS A 286 -13.29 -3.91 21.83
CA LYS A 286 -13.58 -2.91 20.78
C LYS A 286 -12.98 -1.57 21.18
N VAL A 287 -12.24 -0.93 20.25
CA VAL A 287 -11.73 0.44 20.35
C VAL A 287 -12.24 1.22 19.14
N LEU A 288 -12.93 2.31 19.37
CA LEU A 288 -13.55 3.12 18.33
C LEU A 288 -12.73 4.39 18.05
N PHE A 289 -12.56 4.70 16.76
CA PHE A 289 -12.03 5.98 16.32
C PHE A 289 -12.97 6.62 15.30
N GLY A 290 -12.94 7.94 15.19
CA GLY A 290 -13.77 8.69 14.26
C GLY A 290 -14.14 10.08 14.80
N ARG A 291 -15.15 10.71 14.18
CA ARG A 291 -15.67 12.02 14.55
C ARG A 291 -16.77 11.96 15.61
N ASN A 292 -17.44 10.82 15.74
CA ASN A 292 -18.55 10.61 16.66
C ASN A 292 -18.12 10.77 18.11
N THR A 293 -19.02 11.28 18.96
CA THR A 293 -18.76 11.55 20.38
C THR A 293 -18.53 10.29 21.22
N GLY A 294 -18.97 9.12 20.73
CA GLY A 294 -18.80 7.83 21.39
C GLY A 294 -17.46 7.13 21.08
N CYS A 295 -16.54 7.77 20.33
CA CYS A 295 -15.24 7.18 20.03
C CYS A 295 -14.28 7.22 21.21
N ASP A 296 -13.48 6.16 21.38
CA ASP A 296 -12.38 6.11 22.35
C ASP A 296 -11.29 7.13 22.01
N VAL A 297 -11.03 7.32 20.69
CA VAL A 297 -10.21 8.40 20.17
C VAL A 297 -11.03 9.17 19.13
N ARG A 298 -11.29 10.42 19.43
CA ARG A 298 -12.15 11.27 18.61
C ARG A 298 -11.34 12.26 17.79
N LEU A 299 -11.65 12.38 16.51
CA LEU A 299 -11.19 13.45 15.64
C LEU A 299 -12.10 14.68 15.82
N VAL A 300 -11.61 15.69 16.54
CA VAL A 300 -12.37 16.91 16.86
C VAL A 300 -12.23 17.96 15.76
N VAL A 301 -10.99 18.17 15.26
CA VAL A 301 -10.70 19.15 14.21
C VAL A 301 -9.80 18.52 13.15
N ALA A 302 -10.09 18.81 11.89
CA ALA A 302 -9.27 18.57 10.74
C ALA A 302 -9.39 19.78 9.80
N GLU A 303 -8.35 20.58 9.70
CA GLU A 303 -8.34 21.82 8.92
C GLU A 303 -7.10 21.88 8.04
N SER A 304 -7.25 22.33 6.81
CA SER A 304 -6.16 22.62 5.90
C SER A 304 -5.41 23.86 6.36
N THR A 305 -4.08 23.81 6.37
CA THR A 305 -3.22 24.93 6.80
C THR A 305 -2.04 25.08 5.85
N ASP A 306 -1.26 26.15 6.00
CA ASP A 306 -0.09 26.44 5.19
C ASP A 306 -0.40 26.44 3.67
N GLY A 307 -1.49 27.10 3.29
CA GLY A 307 -1.92 27.14 1.90
C GLY A 307 -2.24 25.74 1.34
N GLY A 308 -2.86 24.86 2.13
CA GLY A 308 -3.25 23.52 1.71
C GLY A 308 -2.14 22.46 1.82
N ARG A 309 -0.96 22.83 2.29
CA ARG A 309 0.23 21.94 2.32
C ARG A 309 0.38 21.13 3.60
N ALA A 310 -0.46 21.39 4.60
CA ALA A 310 -0.48 20.69 5.88
C ALA A 310 -1.88 20.57 6.45
N VAL A 311 -2.05 19.68 7.43
CA VAL A 311 -3.31 19.47 8.12
C VAL A 311 -3.13 19.72 9.61
N GLN A 312 -3.93 20.64 10.15
CA GLN A 312 -4.08 20.85 11.59
C GLN A 312 -5.07 19.81 12.12
N VAL A 313 -4.65 19.05 13.13
CA VAL A 313 -5.45 17.98 13.74
C VAL A 313 -5.63 18.24 15.23
N VAL A 314 -6.85 18.03 15.73
CA VAL A 314 -7.13 17.94 17.16
C VAL A 314 -7.76 16.59 17.45
N LEU A 315 -7.10 15.77 18.24
CA LEU A 315 -7.62 14.51 18.75
C LEU A 315 -8.00 14.63 20.22
N GLU A 316 -9.04 13.91 20.61
CA GLU A 316 -9.53 13.82 21.99
C GLU A 316 -9.57 12.37 22.46
N LYS A 317 -9.09 12.12 23.68
CA LYS A 317 -9.23 10.82 24.38
C LYS A 317 -9.46 11.08 25.86
N ASN A 318 -10.51 10.49 26.44
CA ASN A 318 -10.87 10.64 27.86
C ASN A 318 -10.92 12.12 28.29
N GLY A 319 -11.51 12.99 27.46
CA GLY A 319 -11.62 14.43 27.72
C GLY A 319 -10.32 15.25 27.56
N LYS A 320 -9.19 14.61 27.30
CA LYS A 320 -7.92 15.29 27.01
C LYS A 320 -7.75 15.51 25.52
N ARG A 321 -7.42 16.74 25.12
CA ARG A 321 -7.20 17.13 23.73
C ARG A 321 -5.72 17.36 23.45
N VAL A 322 -5.29 16.90 22.27
CA VAL A 322 -3.96 17.18 21.74
C VAL A 322 -4.12 17.79 20.36
N LYS A 323 -3.49 18.93 20.14
CA LYS A 323 -3.42 19.65 18.87
C LYS A 323 -2.03 19.48 18.28
N PHE A 324 -1.95 19.07 17.01
CA PHE A 324 -0.71 18.95 16.27
C PHE A 324 -0.94 19.20 14.77
N ARG A 325 0.16 19.39 14.04
CA ARG A 325 0.15 19.64 12.60
C ARG A 325 0.85 18.48 11.89
N ILE A 326 0.19 17.91 10.89
CA ILE A 326 0.78 16.95 9.96
C ILE A 326 1.36 17.74 8.78
N PRO A 327 2.69 17.68 8.51
CA PRO A 327 3.33 18.45 7.44
C PRO A 327 3.15 17.75 6.07
N SER A 328 1.90 17.46 5.73
CA SER A 328 1.50 16.78 4.50
C SER A 328 0.06 17.18 4.15
N PRO A 329 -0.27 17.33 2.87
CA PRO A 329 -1.57 17.77 2.43
C PRO A 329 -2.62 16.65 2.50
N GLY A 330 -3.89 17.05 2.62
CA GLY A 330 -5.05 16.17 2.51
C GLY A 330 -5.74 15.89 3.85
N LEU A 331 -6.97 16.36 3.98
CA LEU A 331 -7.79 16.23 5.21
C LEU A 331 -8.04 14.77 5.62
N HIS A 332 -7.95 13.81 4.67
CA HIS A 332 -8.07 12.38 4.96
C HIS A 332 -6.97 11.87 5.91
N LEU A 333 -5.81 12.53 5.96
CA LEU A 333 -4.72 12.18 6.87
C LEU A 333 -5.12 12.32 8.34
N ALA A 334 -6.06 13.22 8.65
CA ALA A 334 -6.53 13.40 10.02
C ALA A 334 -7.25 12.17 10.56
N LEU A 335 -8.06 11.49 9.72
CA LEU A 335 -8.73 10.25 10.11
C LEU A 335 -7.75 9.08 10.20
N ASN A 336 -6.75 9.01 9.30
CA ASN A 336 -5.67 8.02 9.39
C ASN A 336 -4.85 8.22 10.67
N ALA A 337 -4.55 9.47 11.04
CA ALA A 337 -3.90 9.82 12.30
C ALA A 337 -4.74 9.46 13.53
N CYS A 338 -6.07 9.62 13.45
CA CYS A 338 -6.98 9.21 14.50
C CYS A 338 -6.95 7.68 14.71
N ALA A 339 -6.96 6.89 13.62
CA ALA A 339 -6.80 5.44 13.68
C ALA A 339 -5.44 5.04 14.28
N ALA A 340 -4.36 5.69 13.86
CA ALA A 340 -3.02 5.45 14.41
C ALA A 340 -2.96 5.78 15.91
N ALA A 341 -3.60 6.87 16.34
CA ALA A 341 -3.70 7.26 17.73
C ALA A 341 -4.51 6.25 18.56
N ALA A 342 -5.58 5.68 17.99
CA ALA A 342 -6.37 4.64 18.65
C ALA A 342 -5.52 3.40 18.95
N VAL A 343 -4.75 2.92 17.96
CA VAL A 343 -3.80 1.80 18.13
C VAL A 343 -2.71 2.16 19.16
N ALA A 344 -2.00 3.26 18.94
CA ALA A 344 -0.85 3.62 19.76
C ALA A 344 -1.22 3.86 21.22
N THR A 345 -2.34 4.54 21.46
CA THR A 345 -2.82 4.79 22.84
C THR A 345 -3.36 3.54 23.51
N HIS A 346 -3.92 2.57 22.73
CA HIS A 346 -4.27 1.27 23.27
C HIS A 346 -3.01 0.52 23.74
N LEU A 347 -1.92 0.58 22.98
CA LEU A 347 -0.62 -0.02 23.32
C LEU A 347 0.21 0.82 24.31
N GLY A 348 -0.43 1.74 25.03
CA GLY A 348 0.15 2.47 26.14
C GLY A 348 0.93 3.74 25.81
N VAL A 349 0.94 4.19 24.54
CA VAL A 349 1.61 5.45 24.18
C VAL A 349 0.72 6.64 24.56
N PRO A 350 1.21 7.63 25.31
CA PRO A 350 0.43 8.83 25.64
C PRO A 350 -0.02 9.59 24.38
N LEU A 351 -1.26 10.11 24.37
CA LEU A 351 -1.81 10.84 23.22
C LEU A 351 -0.93 12.05 22.83
N THR A 352 -0.31 12.72 23.79
CA THR A 352 0.63 13.85 23.57
C THR A 352 1.87 13.39 22.77
N GLN A 353 2.42 12.23 23.10
CA GLN A 353 3.55 11.66 22.37
C GLN A 353 3.14 11.22 20.97
N VAL A 354 1.94 10.65 20.80
CA VAL A 354 1.37 10.34 19.48
C VAL A 354 1.29 11.59 18.61
N GLY A 355 0.75 12.70 19.13
CA GLY A 355 0.67 13.97 18.40
C GLY A 355 2.05 14.50 18.01
N HIS A 356 3.02 14.41 18.91
CA HIS A 356 4.42 14.79 18.62
C HIS A 356 5.02 13.93 17.50
N SER A 357 4.89 12.61 17.58
CA SER A 357 5.38 11.71 16.52
C SER A 357 4.72 12.00 15.17
N LEU A 358 3.38 12.11 15.13
CA LEU A 358 2.65 12.37 13.90
C LEU A 358 2.93 13.75 13.29
N SER A 359 3.42 14.72 14.07
CA SER A 359 3.87 16.01 13.55
C SER A 359 5.15 15.92 12.70
N THR A 360 5.85 14.80 12.74
CA THR A 360 7.04 14.52 11.90
C THR A 360 6.73 13.56 10.74
N PHE A 361 5.46 13.28 10.49
CA PHE A 361 5.06 12.35 9.43
C PHE A 361 5.50 12.86 8.06
N CYS A 362 6.14 11.97 7.29
CA CYS A 362 6.46 12.18 5.89
C CYS A 362 5.54 11.31 5.03
N PRO A 363 4.95 11.87 3.95
CA PRO A 363 4.05 11.10 3.09
C PRO A 363 4.77 9.90 2.47
N VAL A 364 4.02 8.83 2.29
CA VAL A 364 4.51 7.66 1.57
C VAL A 364 4.62 8.01 0.09
N HIS A 365 5.69 7.55 -0.56
CA HIS A 365 5.94 7.82 -1.97
C HIS A 365 4.72 7.53 -2.85
N MET A 366 4.41 8.45 -3.78
CA MET A 366 3.26 8.42 -4.68
C MET A 366 1.88 8.45 -3.98
N ARG A 367 1.78 8.93 -2.74
CA ARG A 367 0.52 9.06 -2.00
C ARG A 367 0.34 10.47 -1.48
N SER A 368 -0.31 11.31 -2.28
CA SER A 368 -0.50 12.75 -2.06
C SER A 368 0.83 13.46 -1.70
N GLU A 369 1.93 13.00 -2.28
CA GLU A 369 3.27 13.52 -2.03
C GLU A 369 3.45 14.84 -2.78
N LEU A 370 3.72 15.93 -2.05
CA LEU A 370 4.04 17.22 -2.65
C LEU A 370 5.50 17.27 -3.09
N GLN A 371 5.70 17.64 -4.35
CA GLN A 371 7.02 17.80 -4.96
C GLN A 371 7.04 19.13 -5.72
N VAL A 372 8.11 19.89 -5.57
CA VAL A 372 8.32 21.11 -6.37
C VAL A 372 9.37 20.80 -7.41
N ALA A 373 8.99 20.91 -8.68
CA ALA A 373 9.89 20.71 -9.80
C ALA A 373 10.82 21.93 -9.98
N LYS A 374 11.95 21.75 -10.65
CA LYS A 374 12.94 22.81 -10.88
C LYS A 374 12.36 24.02 -11.65
N ASN A 375 11.35 23.77 -12.46
CA ASN A 375 10.62 24.76 -13.26
C ASN A 375 9.54 25.52 -12.46
N GLY A 376 9.41 25.33 -11.15
CA GLY A 376 8.45 26.02 -10.29
C GLY A 376 7.07 25.36 -10.18
N ILE A 377 6.78 24.31 -10.93
CA ILE A 377 5.52 23.55 -10.84
C ILE A 377 5.44 22.84 -9.50
N THR A 378 4.29 22.91 -8.83
CA THR A 378 3.99 22.10 -7.66
C THR A 378 3.24 20.83 -8.10
N ILE A 379 3.80 19.66 -7.87
CA ILE A 379 3.22 18.36 -8.23
C ILE A 379 2.63 17.69 -7.00
N VAL A 380 1.36 17.34 -7.05
CA VAL A 380 0.70 16.43 -6.11
C VAL A 380 0.80 15.02 -6.70
N ASN A 381 1.83 14.28 -6.31
CA ASN A 381 2.06 12.92 -6.79
C ASN A 381 1.18 11.95 -5.98
N ASP A 382 0.08 11.51 -6.57
CA ASP A 382 -0.84 10.49 -6.04
C ASP A 382 -1.02 9.33 -7.04
N ALA A 383 0.04 9.04 -7.80
CA ALA A 383 0.06 8.13 -8.93
C ALA A 383 0.12 6.64 -8.55
N TYR A 384 0.09 6.29 -7.26
CA TYR A 384 0.22 4.90 -6.83
C TYR A 384 -0.97 4.02 -7.25
N ASN A 385 -2.20 4.46 -6.97
CA ASN A 385 -3.45 3.77 -7.33
C ASN A 385 -4.63 4.75 -7.27
N ALA A 386 -5.76 4.38 -7.91
CA ALA A 386 -6.96 5.20 -7.95
C ALA A 386 -8.22 4.35 -7.74
N ASN A 387 -9.16 4.89 -6.97
CA ASN A 387 -10.55 4.48 -6.89
C ASN A 387 -11.44 5.73 -6.69
N PRO A 388 -12.77 5.64 -6.83
CA PRO A 388 -13.64 6.81 -6.77
C PRO A 388 -13.47 7.66 -5.50
N THR A 389 -13.38 7.03 -4.34
CA THR A 389 -13.22 7.72 -3.05
C THR A 389 -11.89 8.45 -2.96
N SER A 390 -10.78 7.78 -3.32
CA SER A 390 -9.45 8.39 -3.24
C SER A 390 -9.24 9.45 -4.31
N THR A 391 -9.84 9.29 -5.50
CA THR A 391 -9.73 10.27 -6.57
C THR A 391 -10.50 11.55 -6.24
N LYS A 392 -11.70 11.43 -5.69
CA LYS A 392 -12.46 12.57 -5.18
C LYS A 392 -11.69 13.33 -4.08
N ALA A 393 -11.07 12.60 -3.14
CA ALA A 393 -10.26 13.21 -2.08
C ALA A 393 -9.03 13.95 -2.65
N ALA A 394 -8.39 13.42 -3.70
CA ALA A 394 -7.26 14.07 -4.36
C ALA A 394 -7.65 15.33 -5.14
N ILE A 395 -8.82 15.35 -5.79
CA ILE A 395 -9.34 16.54 -6.46
C ILE A 395 -9.68 17.63 -5.41
N ASN A 396 -10.30 17.27 -4.29
CA ASN A 396 -10.55 18.21 -3.20
C ASN A 396 -9.23 18.77 -2.64
N LEU A 397 -8.22 17.91 -2.49
CA LEU A 397 -6.88 18.34 -2.08
C LEU A 397 -6.29 19.37 -3.05
N LEU A 398 -6.38 19.12 -4.37
CA LEU A 398 -5.91 20.06 -5.39
C LEU A 398 -6.60 21.43 -5.25
N ASN A 399 -7.88 21.43 -4.90
CA ASN A 399 -8.65 22.66 -4.64
C ASN A 399 -8.18 23.40 -3.39
N ASP A 400 -7.80 22.67 -2.34
CA ASP A 400 -7.37 23.23 -1.05
C ASP A 400 -5.96 23.85 -1.11
N ILE A 401 -5.13 23.45 -2.08
CA ILE A 401 -3.76 23.96 -2.22
C ILE A 401 -3.79 25.37 -2.81
N GLU A 402 -3.10 26.30 -2.14
CA GLU A 402 -2.89 27.65 -2.66
C GLU A 402 -2.13 27.57 -3.99
N CYS A 403 -2.71 28.19 -5.02
CA CYS A 403 -2.21 28.16 -6.38
C CYS A 403 -2.21 29.57 -6.97
N ARG A 404 -1.08 29.99 -7.54
CA ARG A 404 -0.95 31.28 -8.24
C ARG A 404 -1.19 31.14 -9.74
N GLY A 405 -0.87 29.97 -10.29
CA GLY A 405 -1.12 29.58 -11.67
C GLY A 405 -2.43 28.83 -11.83
N LYS A 406 -2.43 27.80 -12.67
CA LYS A 406 -3.57 26.91 -12.96
C LYS A 406 -3.59 25.72 -12.01
N ARG A 407 -4.79 25.23 -11.68
CA ARG A 407 -5.02 23.92 -11.09
C ARG A 407 -5.23 22.89 -12.20
N VAL A 408 -4.35 21.94 -12.28
CA VAL A 408 -4.34 20.90 -13.33
C VAL A 408 -4.59 19.54 -12.72
N ALA A 409 -5.62 18.83 -13.19
CA ALA A 409 -5.90 17.46 -12.80
C ALA A 409 -5.52 16.50 -13.92
N ILE A 410 -4.52 15.64 -13.72
CA ILE A 410 -4.11 14.60 -14.66
C ILE A 410 -4.55 13.26 -14.10
N LEU A 411 -5.57 12.66 -14.73
CA LEU A 411 -6.25 11.47 -14.25
C LEU A 411 -6.06 10.29 -15.21
N GLY A 412 -5.69 9.15 -14.70
CA GLY A 412 -5.69 7.85 -15.37
C GLY A 412 -6.89 7.01 -14.97
N ASP A 413 -7.26 6.04 -15.81
CA ASP A 413 -8.37 5.13 -15.54
C ASP A 413 -8.31 4.55 -14.13
N MET A 414 -9.47 4.45 -13.48
CA MET A 414 -9.70 3.68 -12.27
C MET A 414 -10.08 2.25 -12.68
N LEU A 415 -9.19 1.30 -12.41
CA LEU A 415 -9.38 -0.10 -12.76
C LEU A 415 -10.16 -0.85 -11.66
N GLU A 416 -10.65 -2.05 -11.97
CA GLU A 416 -11.29 -2.99 -11.03
C GLU A 416 -12.64 -2.51 -10.43
N LEU A 417 -13.35 -1.63 -11.14
CA LEU A 417 -14.63 -1.06 -10.69
C LEU A 417 -15.88 -1.86 -11.16
N GLY A 418 -15.69 -2.92 -11.97
CA GLY A 418 -16.77 -3.76 -12.45
C GLY A 418 -17.69 -3.07 -13.46
N SER A 419 -18.94 -3.55 -13.55
CA SER A 419 -19.90 -3.11 -14.59
C SER A 419 -20.29 -1.63 -14.55
N ASN A 420 -20.11 -0.97 -13.41
CA ASN A 420 -20.42 0.46 -13.24
C ASN A 420 -19.19 1.36 -13.47
N GLU A 421 -18.09 0.85 -14.02
CA GLU A 421 -16.84 1.59 -14.13
C GLU A 421 -17.00 2.94 -14.86
N ILE A 422 -17.76 2.99 -15.96
CA ILE A 422 -17.96 4.25 -16.71
C ILE A 422 -18.71 5.28 -15.86
N LYS A 423 -19.75 4.89 -15.13
CA LYS A 423 -20.48 5.81 -14.24
C LYS A 423 -19.59 6.40 -13.15
N PHE A 424 -18.68 5.61 -12.59
CA PHE A 424 -17.73 6.11 -11.61
C PHE A 424 -16.76 7.12 -12.22
N HIS A 425 -16.35 6.92 -13.48
CA HIS A 425 -15.51 7.88 -14.19
C HIS A 425 -16.29 9.17 -14.53
N GLU A 426 -17.55 9.05 -14.96
CA GLU A 426 -18.45 10.20 -15.15
C GLU A 426 -18.59 11.02 -13.86
N MET A 427 -18.87 10.39 -12.72
CA MET A 427 -18.95 11.06 -11.41
C MET A 427 -17.67 11.82 -11.05
N ILE A 428 -16.50 11.28 -11.38
CA ILE A 428 -15.21 11.94 -11.12
C ILE A 428 -15.03 13.14 -12.05
N LEU A 429 -15.37 13.02 -13.33
CA LEU A 429 -15.29 14.14 -14.27
C LEU A 429 -16.27 15.25 -13.91
N GLU A 430 -17.52 14.93 -13.54
CA GLU A 430 -18.47 15.90 -13.00
C GLU A 430 -17.92 16.60 -11.74
N HIS A 431 -17.23 15.85 -10.86
CA HIS A 431 -16.59 16.43 -9.69
C HIS A 431 -15.46 17.40 -10.07
N CYS A 432 -14.65 17.07 -11.10
CA CYS A 432 -13.65 17.99 -11.65
C CYS A 432 -14.28 19.26 -12.24
N CYS A 433 -15.40 19.13 -12.97
CA CYS A 433 -16.10 20.27 -13.56
C CYS A 433 -16.69 21.20 -12.49
N ASN A 434 -17.12 20.65 -11.37
CA ASN A 434 -17.67 21.42 -10.22
C ASN A 434 -16.58 21.97 -9.29
N ALA A 435 -15.35 21.50 -9.43
CA ALA A 435 -14.18 21.99 -8.75
C ALA A 435 -13.51 23.10 -9.58
N HIS A 436 -12.71 23.95 -8.95
CA HIS A 436 -11.98 25.02 -9.64
C HIS A 436 -10.71 24.44 -10.33
N ILE A 437 -10.92 23.55 -11.32
CA ILE A 437 -9.87 22.93 -12.13
C ILE A 437 -9.79 23.64 -13.48
N ASP A 438 -8.63 24.19 -13.81
CA ASP A 438 -8.42 24.98 -15.02
C ASP A 438 -8.10 24.12 -16.23
N LEU A 439 -7.45 22.95 -16.03
CA LEU A 439 -7.05 22.04 -17.09
C LEU A 439 -7.17 20.58 -16.61
N ILE A 440 -7.73 19.73 -17.46
CA ILE A 440 -7.92 18.31 -17.19
C ILE A 440 -7.17 17.49 -18.23
N GLY A 441 -6.23 16.65 -17.79
CA GLY A 441 -5.56 15.63 -18.60
C GLY A 441 -6.14 14.25 -18.33
N LEU A 442 -6.52 13.52 -19.36
CA LEU A 442 -7.18 12.20 -19.22
C LEU A 442 -6.38 11.11 -19.94
N VAL A 443 -6.15 10.01 -19.24
CA VAL A 443 -5.46 8.82 -19.76
C VAL A 443 -6.34 7.59 -19.61
N GLY A 444 -6.57 6.90 -20.71
CA GLY A 444 -7.24 5.60 -20.73
C GLY A 444 -8.61 5.62 -21.39
N THR A 445 -9.09 4.44 -21.73
CA THR A 445 -10.30 4.26 -22.52
C THR A 445 -11.59 4.53 -21.74
N ARG A 446 -11.58 4.30 -20.42
CA ARG A 446 -12.74 4.51 -19.53
C ARG A 446 -13.01 5.99 -19.32
N LEU A 447 -11.97 6.75 -18.98
CA LEU A 447 -12.07 8.20 -18.85
C LEU A 447 -12.44 8.85 -20.19
N LEU A 448 -11.88 8.37 -21.29
CA LEU A 448 -12.23 8.87 -22.65
C LEU A 448 -13.71 8.60 -22.95
N THR A 449 -14.23 7.43 -22.62
CA THR A 449 -15.65 7.09 -22.81
C THR A 449 -16.54 7.98 -21.95
N ALA A 450 -16.23 8.13 -20.67
CA ALA A 450 -16.93 9.00 -19.75
C ALA A 450 -16.93 10.47 -20.21
N ALA A 451 -15.76 10.96 -20.68
CA ALA A 451 -15.64 12.32 -21.19
C ALA A 451 -16.48 12.54 -22.47
N LYS A 452 -16.58 11.54 -23.36
CA LYS A 452 -17.48 11.60 -24.52
C LYS A 452 -18.96 11.65 -24.11
N ASN A 453 -19.38 10.82 -23.15
CA ASN A 453 -20.76 10.82 -22.64
C ASN A 453 -21.15 12.19 -22.04
N LEU A 454 -20.22 12.87 -21.43
CA LEU A 454 -20.40 14.20 -20.84
C LEU A 454 -20.09 15.37 -21.80
N ASN A 455 -19.80 15.10 -23.07
CA ASN A 455 -19.41 16.09 -24.08
C ASN A 455 -18.20 16.96 -23.70
N LEU A 456 -17.26 16.41 -22.93
CA LEU A 456 -16.08 17.14 -22.43
C LEU A 456 -14.89 17.09 -23.40
N VAL A 457 -14.87 16.16 -24.35
CA VAL A 457 -13.69 15.93 -25.25
C VAL A 457 -13.39 17.14 -26.15
N GLU A 458 -14.41 17.91 -26.51
CA GLU A 458 -14.25 19.10 -27.36
C GLU A 458 -13.97 20.38 -26.55
N HIS A 459 -13.97 20.30 -25.23
CA HIS A 459 -13.63 21.44 -24.38
C HIS A 459 -12.14 21.76 -24.48
N LYS A 460 -11.82 23.03 -24.73
CA LYS A 460 -10.44 23.50 -24.88
C LYS A 460 -9.53 23.24 -23.67
N ASN A 461 -10.14 23.01 -22.49
CA ASN A 461 -9.41 22.75 -21.24
C ASN A 461 -9.33 21.25 -20.91
N VAL A 462 -9.58 20.37 -21.89
CA VAL A 462 -9.48 18.91 -21.71
C VAL A 462 -8.50 18.35 -22.74
N VAL A 463 -7.45 17.69 -22.25
CA VAL A 463 -6.45 17.01 -23.07
C VAL A 463 -6.59 15.50 -22.85
N VAL A 464 -6.71 14.73 -23.92
CA VAL A 464 -6.96 13.29 -23.85
C VAL A 464 -5.85 12.53 -24.57
N ALA A 465 -5.38 11.42 -23.95
CA ALA A 465 -4.44 10.51 -24.59
C ALA A 465 -4.74 9.05 -24.21
N HIS A 466 -4.27 8.11 -25.02
CA HIS A 466 -4.46 6.69 -24.78
C HIS A 466 -3.54 6.13 -23.68
N ASP A 467 -2.37 6.73 -23.49
CA ASP A 467 -1.36 6.32 -22.51
C ASP A 467 -0.69 7.53 -21.84
N ALA A 468 -0.06 7.27 -20.70
CA ALA A 468 0.58 8.29 -19.87
C ALA A 468 1.75 8.99 -20.57
N LYS A 469 2.48 8.28 -21.43
CA LYS A 469 3.64 8.83 -22.14
C LYS A 469 3.20 9.86 -23.20
N THR A 470 2.16 9.53 -23.96
CA THR A 470 1.57 10.44 -24.94
C THR A 470 0.98 11.66 -24.26
N LEU A 471 0.22 11.47 -23.17
CA LEU A 471 -0.33 12.61 -22.43
C LEU A 471 0.78 13.52 -21.88
N ALA A 472 1.85 12.95 -21.35
CA ALA A 472 2.97 13.73 -20.80
C ALA A 472 3.52 14.74 -21.83
N LEU A 473 3.70 14.32 -23.08
CA LEU A 473 4.22 15.20 -24.13
C LEU A 473 3.23 16.31 -24.52
N GLU A 474 1.94 16.00 -24.52
CA GLU A 474 0.91 16.97 -24.89
C GLU A 474 0.62 17.96 -23.76
N ILE A 475 0.49 17.48 -22.52
CA ILE A 475 0.09 18.30 -21.38
C ILE A 475 1.15 19.34 -21.00
N LEU A 476 2.44 19.04 -21.24
CA LEU A 476 3.54 19.97 -20.99
C LEU A 476 3.44 21.28 -21.76
N LYS A 477 2.72 21.30 -22.88
CA LYS A 477 2.47 22.52 -23.69
C LYS A 477 1.51 23.50 -23.01
N TRP A 478 0.80 23.05 -21.96
CA TRP A 478 -0.27 23.80 -21.31
C TRP A 478 0.04 24.17 -19.86
N ILE A 479 1.17 23.67 -19.33
CA ILE A 479 1.56 23.84 -17.93
C ILE A 479 2.65 24.91 -17.85
N ASP A 480 2.44 25.86 -16.94
CA ASP A 480 3.34 26.99 -16.69
C ASP A 480 3.95 26.91 -15.28
N PRO A 481 5.01 27.69 -14.98
CA PRO A 481 5.46 27.90 -13.61
C PRO A 481 4.31 28.37 -12.69
N ASP A 482 4.41 28.05 -11.41
CA ASP A 482 3.39 28.32 -10.39
C ASP A 482 2.08 27.52 -10.51
N ASP A 483 1.95 26.64 -11.55
CA ASP A 483 0.82 25.71 -11.62
C ASP A 483 0.92 24.62 -10.55
N VAL A 484 -0.25 24.16 -10.09
CA VAL A 484 -0.38 23.00 -9.20
C VAL A 484 -0.99 21.84 -9.98
N VAL A 485 -0.26 20.73 -10.07
CA VAL A 485 -0.61 19.59 -10.92
C VAL A 485 -0.83 18.34 -10.07
N LEU A 486 -2.06 17.85 -10.03
CA LEU A 486 -2.39 16.53 -9.48
C LEU A 486 -2.15 15.46 -10.55
N VAL A 487 -1.43 14.39 -10.19
CA VAL A 487 -1.27 13.20 -11.05
C VAL A 487 -1.78 11.98 -10.30
N LYS A 488 -2.84 11.32 -10.83
CA LYS A 488 -3.47 10.17 -10.20
C LYS A 488 -4.05 9.20 -11.22
N GLY A 489 -3.89 7.89 -10.98
CA GLY A 489 -4.48 6.81 -11.76
C GLY A 489 -4.22 5.46 -11.10
N SER A 490 -4.89 4.41 -11.58
CA SER A 490 -4.62 3.05 -11.13
C SER A 490 -3.20 2.61 -11.47
N ARG A 491 -2.66 1.68 -10.71
CA ARG A 491 -1.25 1.24 -10.86
C ARG A 491 -0.89 0.83 -12.29
N GLY A 492 -1.81 0.16 -12.98
CA GLY A 492 -1.64 -0.27 -14.38
C GLY A 492 -1.58 0.86 -15.41
N MET A 493 -1.88 2.11 -15.02
CA MET A 493 -1.82 3.28 -15.90
C MET A 493 -0.43 3.93 -15.94
N GLU A 494 0.50 3.51 -15.08
CA GLU A 494 1.90 3.99 -15.02
C GLU A 494 2.02 5.53 -14.97
N MET A 495 1.14 6.18 -14.19
CA MET A 495 1.03 7.64 -14.15
C MET A 495 2.28 8.34 -13.61
N GLU A 496 3.21 7.64 -12.96
CA GLU A 496 4.53 8.14 -12.61
C GLU A 496 5.35 8.61 -13.83
N THR A 497 5.02 8.12 -15.03
CA THR A 497 5.61 8.61 -16.30
C THR A 497 5.33 10.09 -16.51
N VAL A 498 4.10 10.54 -16.20
CA VAL A 498 3.73 11.96 -16.27
C VAL A 498 4.47 12.76 -15.19
N VAL A 499 4.52 12.22 -13.95
CA VAL A 499 5.24 12.88 -12.84
C VAL A 499 6.72 13.11 -13.18
N ASN A 500 7.36 12.11 -13.78
CA ASN A 500 8.77 12.21 -14.17
C ASN A 500 8.97 13.25 -15.30
N ALA A 501 8.10 13.27 -16.30
CA ALA A 501 8.16 14.26 -17.37
C ALA A 501 8.00 15.69 -16.84
N LEU A 502 7.05 15.94 -15.91
CA LEU A 502 6.88 17.24 -15.25
C LEU A 502 8.11 17.71 -14.48
N LYS A 503 8.87 16.78 -13.90
CA LYS A 503 10.10 17.10 -13.15
C LYS A 503 11.29 17.41 -14.03
N GLU A 504 11.40 16.72 -15.17
CA GLU A 504 12.56 16.81 -16.07
C GLU A 504 12.46 17.98 -17.05
N THR A 505 11.27 18.53 -17.25
CA THR A 505 11.05 19.62 -18.21
C THR A 505 11.71 20.91 -17.72
N GLU A 506 12.70 21.38 -18.46
CA GLU A 506 13.17 22.76 -18.38
C GLU A 506 12.17 23.64 -19.14
N ILE A 507 11.49 24.55 -18.44
CA ILE A 507 10.64 25.53 -19.12
C ILE A 507 11.58 26.47 -19.87
N GLN A 508 11.54 26.43 -21.20
CA GLN A 508 12.15 27.46 -22.00
C GLN A 508 11.48 28.79 -21.63
N SER A 509 12.23 29.66 -20.97
CA SER A 509 11.82 31.04 -20.76
C SER A 509 11.54 31.61 -22.15
N GLY A 510 10.27 31.74 -22.49
CA GLY A 510 9.85 32.41 -23.73
C GLY A 510 10.45 33.82 -23.76
N ASN A 511 11.17 34.11 -24.82
CA ASN A 511 11.62 35.45 -25.19
C ASN A 511 10.44 36.38 -25.44
#